data_0f582e1e9fac62ef6608dd2dd8db989d
#
_entry.id   0f582e1e9fac62ef6608dd2dd8db989d
#
_cell.length_a   1.000
_cell.length_b   1.000
_cell.length_c   1.000
_cell.angle_alpha   90.00
_cell.angle_beta   90.00
_cell.angle_gamma   90.00
#
_symmetry.space_group_name_H-M   'P 1'
#
loop_
_entity.id
_entity.type
_entity.pdbx_description
1 polymer ?
#
loop_
_entity_poly.entity_id
_entity_poly.type
_entity_poly.pdbx_seq_one_letter_code
_entity_poly.pdbx_strand_id
1 'polypeptide(L)'
;MSSVDLGTVWARALGNFLNENVPIQQRTWLSMVRPIALANDTIVLGVPNDFLKDLIEGKLRPLVAHALSQELGRTMRLAVMIDTTAPEQPVIDLHQQPVAPSYPQSVENQPRFTQHLQPQAQQASEPPQFYSPQPEAERPSTEYPQQGFAFEQAQPYSPPGTPPAEKSPEPTPNRWEAKSNKPSEPARLNQKYTFETFVIGASNRFAHAAAVAVAESPAKAYNPLFIYGDSGLGKTHLLHAIGHYAQSLYDGARVRYVSSEEFTNDFINSIRDHKADGFRGRYRAIDILLVDDIQFLEGKEQTQEEFFHTFNTLHNANKQIVISSDRAPKQLITLEDRLRNRFEWGLITDVQPPELETRIAILRKKAIQEGLAAPPEVLEYIASRISTNIRELEGALIRVTAFASLNRQGVDLQLAEVVLKDLITSESDTEITIAAIMSETANYFGISIDDLCGTSRSRALVNARQIAMYLARELTELSLPKIGQQFGGRDHTTVMHAERKIRSLIAERKSMYNQVNELTIRIKQTQRGS
;
A
#
# COMPACT_ATOMS: atom_id res chain seq x y z
N MET A 1 -11.00 27.12 42.29
CA MET A 1 -10.94 25.73 41.77
C MET A 1 -9.86 25.72 40.71
N SER A 2 -8.73 25.07 41.00
CA SER A 2 -7.57 25.01 40.10
C SER A 2 -7.99 24.34 38.78
N SER A 3 -7.72 24.97 37.66
CA SER A 3 -7.91 24.37 36.36
C SER A 3 -7.03 23.11 36.25
N VAL A 4 -7.65 21.95 36.32
CA VAL A 4 -6.96 20.68 36.12
C VAL A 4 -6.52 20.68 34.65
N ASP A 5 -5.22 20.65 34.41
CA ASP A 5 -4.69 20.51 33.07
C ASP A 5 -5.00 19.09 32.57
N LEU A 6 -5.99 19.00 31.70
CA LEU A 6 -6.49 17.74 31.14
C LEU A 6 -5.43 16.99 30.34
N GLY A 7 -4.52 17.73 29.69
CA GLY A 7 -3.39 17.14 28.96
C GLY A 7 -2.44 16.38 29.88
N THR A 8 -2.12 16.97 31.04
CA THR A 8 -1.25 16.33 32.04
C THR A 8 -1.90 15.10 32.67
N VAL A 9 -3.21 15.14 32.96
CA VAL A 9 -3.95 13.98 33.47
C VAL A 9 -3.97 12.84 32.44
N TRP A 10 -4.23 13.16 31.19
CA TRP A 10 -4.20 12.18 30.10
C TRP A 10 -2.82 11.56 29.93
N ALA A 11 -1.76 12.36 29.93
CA ALA A 11 -0.38 11.87 29.83
C ALA A 11 0.00 10.91 30.96
N ARG A 12 -0.45 11.18 32.19
CA ARG A 12 -0.24 10.26 33.33
C ARG A 12 -1.04 8.98 33.19
N ALA A 13 -2.31 9.07 32.77
CA ALA A 13 -3.15 7.90 32.51
C ALA A 13 -2.50 7.03 31.42
N LEU A 14 -1.97 7.63 30.33
CA LEU A 14 -1.20 6.91 29.31
C LEU A 14 0.07 6.27 29.88
N GLY A 15 0.78 6.95 30.79
CA GLY A 15 1.96 6.41 31.48
C GLY A 15 1.63 5.15 32.29
N ASN A 16 0.48 5.08 32.92
CA ASN A 16 0.01 3.91 33.68
C ASN A 16 -0.29 2.72 32.75
N PHE A 17 -0.80 2.95 31.52
CA PHE A 17 -0.94 1.90 30.50
C PHE A 17 0.40 1.32 30.04
N LEU A 18 1.53 2.02 30.22
CA LEU A 18 2.85 1.49 29.96
C LEU A 18 3.27 0.41 30.98
N ASN A 19 2.75 0.47 32.17
CA ASN A 19 3.04 -0.46 33.27
C ASN A 19 2.08 -1.66 33.32
N GLU A 20 0.91 -1.58 32.67
CA GLU A 20 -0.03 -2.68 32.54
C GLU A 20 0.30 -3.48 31.25
N ASN A 21 -0.06 -4.76 31.21
CA ASN A 21 0.12 -5.65 30.06
C ASN A 21 -0.78 -5.27 28.86
N VAL A 22 -0.78 -3.99 28.47
CA VAL A 22 -1.54 -3.48 27.32
C VAL A 22 -0.71 -3.67 26.06
N PRO A 23 -1.23 -4.32 25.02
CA PRO A 23 -0.54 -4.52 23.75
C PRO A 23 -0.02 -3.21 23.14
N ILE A 24 1.17 -3.22 22.58
CA ILE A 24 1.85 -2.03 22.01
C ILE A 24 0.93 -1.28 21.00
N GLN A 25 0.14 -2.01 20.23
CA GLN A 25 -0.81 -1.45 19.27
C GLN A 25 -1.91 -0.61 19.95
N GLN A 26 -2.45 -1.06 21.07
CA GLN A 26 -3.48 -0.30 21.81
C GLN A 26 -2.91 0.98 22.40
N ARG A 27 -1.62 0.98 22.76
CA ARG A 27 -0.90 2.17 23.23
C ARG A 27 -0.76 3.21 22.12
N THR A 28 -0.44 2.78 20.89
CA THR A 28 -0.34 3.66 19.72
C THR A 28 -1.69 4.31 19.39
N TRP A 29 -2.79 3.59 19.52
CA TRP A 29 -4.13 4.16 19.31
C TRP A 29 -4.52 5.15 20.42
N LEU A 30 -4.20 4.85 21.68
CA LEU A 30 -4.46 5.75 22.80
C LEU A 30 -3.60 7.03 22.72
N SER A 31 -2.43 6.99 22.08
CA SER A 31 -1.61 8.20 21.87
C SER A 31 -2.17 9.16 20.81
N MET A 32 -3.13 8.72 19.99
CA MET A 32 -3.85 9.56 19.01
C MET A 32 -5.09 10.25 19.62
N VAL A 33 -5.45 9.89 20.84
CA VAL A 33 -6.63 10.41 21.53
C VAL A 33 -6.27 11.66 22.33
N ARG A 34 -7.13 12.67 22.31
CA ARG A 34 -6.95 13.91 23.07
C ARG A 34 -8.11 14.15 24.03
N PRO A 35 -7.86 14.58 25.26
CA PRO A 35 -8.90 15.06 26.13
C PRO A 35 -9.35 16.46 25.65
N ILE A 36 -10.64 16.61 25.35
CA ILE A 36 -11.21 17.89 24.90
C ILE A 36 -11.82 18.66 26.06
N ALA A 37 -12.61 18.00 26.90
CA ALA A 37 -13.33 18.64 27.99
C ALA A 37 -13.58 17.68 29.15
N LEU A 38 -13.72 18.24 30.34
CA LEU A 38 -14.14 17.54 31.54
C LEU A 38 -15.38 18.26 32.10
N ALA A 39 -16.50 17.57 32.09
CA ALA A 39 -17.76 18.08 32.63
C ALA A 39 -18.26 17.12 33.72
N ASN A 40 -18.24 17.59 35.00
CA ASN A 40 -18.59 16.80 36.18
C ASN A 40 -17.79 15.47 36.22
N ASP A 41 -18.48 14.32 36.04
CA ASP A 41 -17.87 12.99 36.05
C ASP A 41 -17.70 12.39 34.65
N THR A 42 -17.81 13.22 33.60
CA THR A 42 -17.67 12.79 32.20
C THR A 42 -16.48 13.49 31.55
N ILE A 43 -15.53 12.71 31.03
CA ILE A 43 -14.46 13.21 30.19
C ILE A 43 -14.83 13.00 28.72
N VAL A 44 -14.62 14.04 27.91
CA VAL A 44 -14.83 14.01 26.46
C VAL A 44 -13.48 13.83 25.79
N LEU A 45 -13.33 12.77 25.04
CA LEU A 45 -12.13 12.45 24.27
C LEU A 45 -12.36 12.72 22.78
N GLY A 46 -11.43 13.41 22.14
CA GLY A 46 -11.39 13.61 20.71
C GLY A 46 -10.56 12.53 20.01
N VAL A 47 -11.11 12.00 18.95
CA VAL A 47 -10.47 10.98 18.10
C VAL A 47 -10.52 11.40 16.63
N PRO A 48 -9.49 11.07 15.81
CA PRO A 48 -9.41 11.53 14.44
C PRO A 48 -10.37 10.84 13.45
N ASN A 49 -10.96 9.68 13.81
CA ASN A 49 -11.83 8.91 12.91
C ASN A 49 -12.82 8.02 13.65
N ASP A 50 -13.84 7.54 12.91
CA ASP A 50 -14.90 6.67 13.44
C ASP A 50 -14.36 5.33 13.97
N PHE A 51 -13.33 4.78 13.37
CA PHE A 51 -12.71 3.53 13.79
C PHE A 51 -12.17 3.63 15.23
N LEU A 52 -11.41 4.70 15.54
CA LEU A 52 -10.89 4.91 16.90
C LEU A 52 -12.03 5.18 17.90
N LYS A 53 -13.10 5.83 17.47
CA LYS A 53 -14.30 6.04 18.28
C LYS A 53 -14.91 4.72 18.70
N ASP A 54 -15.21 3.85 17.73
CA ASP A 54 -15.83 2.54 17.99
C ASP A 54 -14.92 1.64 18.84
N LEU A 55 -13.60 1.70 18.63
CA LEU A 55 -12.63 0.96 19.41
C LEU A 55 -12.60 1.38 20.87
N ILE A 56 -12.61 2.71 21.13
CA ILE A 56 -12.57 3.25 22.49
C ILE A 56 -13.92 3.06 23.20
N GLU A 57 -15.03 3.26 22.50
CA GLU A 57 -16.37 3.06 23.06
C GLU A 57 -16.68 1.58 23.31
N GLY A 58 -16.11 0.67 22.53
CA GLY A 58 -16.28 -0.77 22.64
C GLY A 58 -15.23 -1.42 23.55
N LYS A 59 -14.09 -1.80 22.97
CA LYS A 59 -13.09 -2.66 23.64
C LYS A 59 -12.26 -1.93 24.72
N LEU A 60 -11.93 -0.65 24.53
CA LEU A 60 -11.01 0.08 25.40
C LEU A 60 -11.73 0.91 26.48
N ARG A 61 -13.05 1.04 26.40
CA ARG A 61 -13.84 1.83 27.36
C ARG A 61 -13.61 1.45 28.83
N PRO A 62 -13.65 0.17 29.22
CA PRO A 62 -13.45 -0.20 30.64
C PRO A 62 -12.04 0.17 31.11
N LEU A 63 -11.05 -0.05 30.28
CA LEU A 63 -9.64 0.18 30.56
C LEU A 63 -9.32 1.67 30.68
N VAL A 64 -9.79 2.49 29.74
CA VAL A 64 -9.62 3.95 29.75
C VAL A 64 -10.38 4.60 30.91
N ALA A 65 -11.62 4.16 31.16
CA ALA A 65 -12.42 4.67 32.29
C ALA A 65 -11.77 4.31 33.63
N HIS A 66 -11.20 3.11 33.78
CA HIS A 66 -10.50 2.68 35.01
C HIS A 66 -9.25 3.54 35.27
N ALA A 67 -8.38 3.70 34.27
CA ALA A 67 -7.16 4.50 34.42
C ALA A 67 -7.47 5.98 34.75
N LEU A 68 -8.43 6.59 34.04
CA LEU A 68 -8.86 7.96 34.35
C LEU A 68 -9.48 8.09 35.72
N SER A 69 -10.21 7.07 36.19
CA SER A 69 -10.79 7.05 37.53
C SER A 69 -9.73 6.95 38.63
N GLN A 70 -8.66 6.20 38.39
CA GLN A 70 -7.49 6.14 39.27
C GLN A 70 -6.79 7.50 39.39
N GLU A 71 -6.51 8.15 38.23
CA GLU A 71 -5.81 9.44 38.21
C GLU A 71 -6.63 10.59 38.84
N LEU A 72 -7.94 10.59 38.64
CA LEU A 72 -8.82 11.65 39.15
C LEU A 72 -9.45 11.35 40.53
N GLY A 73 -9.20 10.14 41.06
CA GLY A 73 -9.71 9.73 42.39
C GLY A 73 -11.23 9.62 42.49
N ARG A 74 -11.94 9.52 41.34
CA ARG A 74 -13.40 9.41 41.27
C ARG A 74 -13.83 8.63 40.04
N THR A 75 -15.00 7.99 40.08
CA THR A 75 -15.53 7.23 38.94
C THR A 75 -15.80 8.15 37.74
N MET A 76 -15.16 7.86 36.63
CA MET A 76 -15.27 8.65 35.41
C MET A 76 -16.09 7.95 34.34
N ARG A 77 -16.96 8.72 33.67
CA ARG A 77 -17.66 8.31 32.44
C ARG A 77 -16.90 8.82 31.22
N LEU A 78 -16.98 8.06 30.15
CA LEU A 78 -16.30 8.37 28.91
C LEU A 78 -17.32 8.75 27.83
N ALA A 79 -17.09 9.89 27.17
CA ALA A 79 -17.74 10.28 25.93
C ALA A 79 -16.68 10.47 24.86
N VAL A 80 -16.91 9.97 23.66
CA VAL A 80 -15.96 10.05 22.55
C VAL A 80 -16.60 10.81 21.40
N MET A 81 -15.87 11.76 20.83
CA MET A 81 -16.32 12.52 19.66
C MET A 81 -15.22 12.57 18.60
N ILE A 82 -15.61 12.73 17.34
CA ILE A 82 -14.66 12.91 16.24
C ILE A 82 -14.18 14.35 16.25
N ASP A 83 -12.86 14.52 16.31
CA ASP A 83 -12.18 15.81 16.24
C ASP A 83 -11.19 15.80 15.06
N THR A 84 -11.62 16.37 13.93
CA THR A 84 -10.82 16.47 12.72
C THR A 84 -9.68 17.50 12.81
N THR A 85 -9.60 18.26 13.91
CA THR A 85 -8.51 19.21 14.17
C THR A 85 -7.35 18.57 14.94
N ALA A 86 -7.48 17.33 15.35
CA ALA A 86 -6.40 16.59 16.00
C ALA A 86 -5.25 16.36 15.01
N PRO A 87 -3.99 16.68 15.35
CA PRO A 87 -2.86 16.40 14.45
C PRO A 87 -2.68 14.90 14.30
N GLU A 88 -2.37 14.50 13.06
CA GLU A 88 -2.04 13.12 12.67
C GLU A 88 -0.72 12.59 13.27
N GLN A 89 -0.07 13.33 14.16
CA GLN A 89 1.21 12.94 14.76
C GLN A 89 1.11 12.77 16.28
N PRO A 90 1.65 11.68 16.86
CA PRO A 90 1.73 11.52 18.29
C PRO A 90 2.77 12.48 18.89
N VAL A 91 2.34 13.37 19.77
CA VAL A 91 3.26 14.20 20.57
C VAL A 91 3.72 13.34 21.76
N ILE A 92 4.88 12.71 21.62
CA ILE A 92 5.63 12.15 22.74
C ILE A 92 6.79 13.11 22.99
N ASP A 93 6.60 14.03 23.91
CA ASP A 93 7.66 14.88 24.42
C ASP A 93 8.36 14.13 25.59
N LEU A 94 9.42 13.44 25.26
CA LEU A 94 10.33 12.76 26.19
C LEU A 94 11.70 13.39 26.10
N HIS A 95 11.85 14.67 26.50
CA HIS A 95 13.17 15.20 26.85
C HIS A 95 13.05 16.40 27.79
N GLN A 96 13.10 16.12 29.07
CA GLN A 96 13.78 17.04 30.00
C GLN A 96 15.28 16.76 29.89
N GLN A 97 16.03 17.66 29.32
CA GLN A 97 17.48 17.80 29.55
C GLN A 97 17.87 19.27 29.71
N PRO A 98 19.00 19.53 30.43
CA PRO A 98 19.22 20.79 31.12
C PRO A 98 19.77 21.90 30.20
N VAL A 99 19.46 23.11 30.62
CA VAL A 99 19.85 24.40 30.07
C VAL A 99 21.37 24.49 29.79
N ALA A 100 21.75 24.85 28.55
CA ALA A 100 23.06 25.37 28.21
C ALA A 100 22.96 26.73 27.50
N PRO A 101 23.96 27.60 27.58
CA PRO A 101 23.77 29.04 27.59
C PRO A 101 23.68 29.70 26.20
N SER A 102 22.99 30.84 26.21
CA SER A 102 22.76 31.81 25.13
C SER A 102 24.06 32.36 24.51
N TYR A 103 24.13 32.43 23.18
CA TYR A 103 25.01 33.34 22.43
C TYR A 103 24.16 34.38 21.67
N PRO A 104 24.70 35.61 21.48
CA PRO A 104 23.92 36.78 21.10
C PRO A 104 23.64 36.88 19.59
N GLN A 105 22.50 37.48 19.29
CA GLN A 105 22.04 37.84 17.95
C GLN A 105 22.96 38.91 17.33
N SER A 106 23.36 38.70 16.09
CA SER A 106 23.87 39.75 15.22
C SER A 106 22.79 40.14 14.20
N VAL A 107 22.50 41.44 14.22
CA VAL A 107 21.59 42.17 13.34
C VAL A 107 22.28 42.40 12.01
N GLU A 108 21.67 42.08 10.88
CA GLU A 108 21.94 42.80 9.63
C GLU A 108 20.80 42.71 8.61
N ASN A 109 20.17 43.84 8.42
CA ASN A 109 19.72 44.55 7.21
C ASN A 109 18.97 43.81 6.08
N GLN A 110 17.70 44.18 6.01
CA GLN A 110 16.90 44.11 4.80
C GLN A 110 17.19 45.30 3.86
N PRO A 111 16.96 45.21 2.56
CA PRO A 111 16.35 46.31 1.81
C PRO A 111 14.96 45.97 1.27
N ARG A 112 14.06 46.89 1.58
CA ARG A 112 12.70 47.00 1.02
C ARG A 112 12.79 47.38 -0.47
N PHE A 113 12.01 46.66 -1.31
CA PHE A 113 11.55 47.21 -2.58
C PHE A 113 10.02 47.22 -2.61
N THR A 114 9.48 48.40 -2.52
CA THR A 114 8.10 48.77 -2.88
C THR A 114 8.03 49.00 -4.37
N GLN A 115 7.11 48.33 -5.08
CA GLN A 115 6.53 48.90 -6.28
C GLN A 115 5.06 48.52 -6.40
N HIS A 116 4.27 49.57 -6.51
CA HIS A 116 2.85 49.62 -6.87
C HIS A 116 2.59 49.03 -8.25
N LEU A 117 1.50 48.24 -8.38
CA LEU A 117 0.69 48.23 -9.60
C LEU A 117 -0.77 47.94 -9.23
N GLN A 118 -1.62 48.83 -9.74
CA GLN A 118 -3.08 48.86 -9.58
C GLN A 118 -3.77 47.71 -10.36
N PRO A 119 -4.97 47.29 -9.98
CA PRO A 119 -5.74 46.28 -10.69
C PRO A 119 -6.53 46.87 -11.85
N GLN A 120 -6.37 46.30 -13.04
CA GLN A 120 -7.30 46.50 -14.16
C GLN A 120 -8.44 45.49 -14.06
N ALA A 121 -9.67 46.02 -14.06
CA ALA A 121 -10.89 45.26 -14.18
C ALA A 121 -11.04 44.68 -15.60
N GLN A 122 -11.25 43.40 -15.73
CA GLN A 122 -11.77 42.76 -16.94
C GLN A 122 -13.01 41.94 -16.63
N GLN A 123 -14.06 42.39 -17.22
CA GLN A 123 -15.35 41.85 -17.61
C GLN A 123 -15.70 40.40 -17.25
N ALA A 124 -16.81 40.27 -16.56
CA ALA A 124 -17.57 39.08 -16.32
C ALA A 124 -18.09 38.47 -17.64
N SER A 125 -17.78 37.19 -17.86
CA SER A 125 -18.48 36.35 -18.84
C SER A 125 -19.50 35.47 -18.12
N GLU A 126 -20.71 35.45 -18.67
CA GLU A 126 -21.90 34.76 -18.19
C GLU A 126 -21.72 33.24 -18.01
N PRO A 127 -22.46 32.61 -17.08
CA PRO A 127 -22.44 31.15 -16.90
C PRO A 127 -23.31 30.47 -17.97
N PRO A 128 -22.98 29.21 -18.38
CA PRO A 128 -23.76 28.48 -19.35
C PRO A 128 -25.10 28.02 -18.77
N GLN A 129 -26.15 28.20 -19.57
CA GLN A 129 -27.52 27.81 -19.26
C GLN A 129 -27.69 26.28 -19.18
N PHE A 130 -28.36 25.83 -18.13
CA PHE A 130 -28.82 24.47 -17.98
C PHE A 130 -29.98 24.20 -18.96
N TYR A 131 -29.82 23.16 -19.77
CA TYR A 131 -30.90 22.61 -20.60
C TYR A 131 -31.89 21.83 -19.70
N SER A 132 -33.16 22.27 -19.75
CA SER A 132 -34.29 21.50 -19.22
C SER A 132 -34.71 20.42 -20.23
N PRO A 133 -35.02 19.21 -19.83
CA PRO A 133 -35.52 18.20 -20.76
C PRO A 133 -37.01 18.43 -21.12
N GLN A 134 -37.31 18.35 -22.41
CA GLN A 134 -38.67 18.34 -22.94
C GLN A 134 -39.38 17.01 -22.63
N PRO A 135 -40.71 16.98 -22.53
CA PRO A 135 -41.48 15.78 -22.23
C PRO A 135 -41.54 14.83 -23.44
N GLU A 136 -41.25 13.58 -23.17
CA GLU A 136 -41.36 12.46 -24.13
C GLU A 136 -42.80 12.12 -24.45
N ALA A 137 -43.06 11.91 -25.74
CA ALA A 137 -44.33 11.55 -26.30
C ALA A 137 -44.76 10.11 -25.94
N GLU A 138 -46.05 9.95 -25.76
CA GLU A 138 -46.78 8.72 -25.47
C GLU A 138 -46.45 7.58 -26.46
N ARG A 139 -46.15 6.39 -25.93
CA ARG A 139 -46.18 5.13 -26.68
C ARG A 139 -47.40 4.30 -26.28
N PRO A 140 -48.03 3.59 -27.22
CA PRO A 140 -49.31 2.95 -27.00
C PRO A 140 -49.18 1.67 -26.15
N SER A 141 -50.17 1.50 -25.28
CA SER A 141 -50.45 0.35 -24.42
C SER A 141 -50.71 -0.94 -25.22
N THR A 142 -49.92 -1.96 -24.96
CA THR A 142 -50.23 -3.34 -25.36
C THR A 142 -50.91 -4.05 -24.19
N GLU A 143 -52.13 -4.45 -24.40
CA GLU A 143 -52.94 -5.25 -23.49
C GLU A 143 -52.32 -6.65 -23.26
N TYR A 144 -52.21 -7.05 -21.99
CA TYR A 144 -52.03 -8.45 -21.62
C TYR A 144 -53.32 -9.01 -21.01
N PRO A 145 -53.71 -10.24 -21.34
CA PRO A 145 -55.00 -10.82 -20.90
C PRO A 145 -54.94 -11.19 -19.41
N GLN A 146 -55.96 -10.76 -18.67
CA GLN A 146 -56.24 -11.16 -17.29
C GLN A 146 -56.69 -12.61 -17.25
N GLN A 147 -55.92 -13.47 -16.58
CA GLN A 147 -56.44 -14.74 -16.08
C GLN A 147 -56.89 -14.56 -14.63
N GLY A 148 -58.20 -14.78 -14.44
CA GLY A 148 -58.84 -14.66 -13.14
C GLY A 148 -58.45 -15.81 -12.21
N PHE A 149 -58.12 -15.47 -10.97
CA PHE A 149 -58.08 -16.41 -9.86
C PHE A 149 -59.34 -16.26 -9.01
N ALA A 150 -60.03 -17.40 -8.81
CA ALA A 150 -61.24 -17.51 -7.99
C ALA A 150 -60.95 -17.27 -6.51
N PHE A 151 -61.79 -16.45 -5.88
CA PHE A 151 -61.83 -16.26 -4.43
C PHE A 151 -62.41 -17.50 -3.77
N GLU A 152 -61.66 -18.17 -2.91
CA GLU A 152 -62.16 -19.21 -2.00
C GLU A 152 -62.49 -18.56 -0.65
N GLN A 153 -63.60 -19.05 -0.09
CA GLN A 153 -64.36 -18.42 1.00
C GLN A 153 -63.63 -18.32 2.32
N ALA A 154 -63.77 -17.18 2.99
CA ALA A 154 -63.27 -16.90 4.32
C ALA A 154 -64.02 -17.71 5.39
N GLN A 155 -63.28 -18.38 6.29
CA GLN A 155 -63.81 -18.94 7.55
C GLN A 155 -63.68 -17.94 8.71
N PRO A 156 -64.52 -18.04 9.74
CA PRO A 156 -64.68 -16.99 10.78
C PRO A 156 -63.51 -16.95 11.79
N TYR A 157 -63.17 -15.73 12.16
CA TYR A 157 -62.11 -15.31 13.08
C TYR A 157 -62.45 -15.68 14.52
N SER A 158 -61.56 -16.40 15.22
CA SER A 158 -61.56 -16.55 16.66
C SER A 158 -60.53 -15.63 17.30
N PRO A 159 -60.78 -14.94 18.45
CA PRO A 159 -59.83 -13.98 19.04
C PRO A 159 -58.60 -14.68 19.63
N PRO A 160 -57.40 -14.07 19.55
CA PRO A 160 -56.17 -14.68 20.00
C PRO A 160 -56.00 -14.58 21.52
N GLY A 161 -55.54 -15.69 22.06
CA GLY A 161 -55.03 -15.76 23.45
C GLY A 161 -53.69 -15.01 23.57
N THR A 162 -53.40 -14.58 24.81
CA THR A 162 -52.21 -13.88 25.27
C THR A 162 -50.92 -14.38 24.66
N PRO A 163 -50.03 -13.48 24.11
CA PRO A 163 -48.76 -13.88 23.53
C PRO A 163 -47.79 -14.45 24.61
N PRO A 164 -47.08 -15.52 24.30
CA PRO A 164 -45.95 -15.96 25.12
C PRO A 164 -44.85 -14.92 25.09
N ALA A 165 -44.20 -14.70 26.22
CA ALA A 165 -43.04 -13.80 26.37
C ALA A 165 -42.00 -14.04 25.26
N GLU A 166 -41.65 -12.96 24.54
CA GLU A 166 -40.53 -12.95 23.61
C GLU A 166 -39.24 -13.37 24.33
N LYS A 167 -38.72 -14.52 23.96
CA LYS A 167 -37.35 -14.87 24.30
C LYS A 167 -36.44 -13.90 23.55
N SER A 168 -35.64 -13.16 24.26
CA SER A 168 -34.53 -12.38 23.76
C SER A 168 -33.73 -13.23 22.73
N PRO A 169 -33.32 -12.67 21.59
CA PRO A 169 -32.53 -13.42 20.63
C PRO A 169 -31.23 -13.85 21.31
N GLU A 170 -30.99 -15.16 21.39
CA GLU A 170 -29.71 -15.70 21.76
C GLU A 170 -28.64 -15.11 20.85
N PRO A 171 -27.45 -14.70 21.39
CA PRO A 171 -26.37 -14.22 20.55
C PRO A 171 -26.02 -15.33 19.55
N THR A 172 -26.11 -15.01 18.25
CA THR A 172 -25.66 -15.90 17.19
C THR A 172 -24.23 -16.30 17.47
N PRO A 173 -23.90 -17.61 17.58
CA PRO A 173 -22.54 -18.04 17.84
C PRO A 173 -21.62 -17.46 16.76
N ASN A 174 -20.48 -16.92 17.18
CA ASN A 174 -19.45 -16.45 16.27
C ASN A 174 -19.17 -17.52 15.23
N ARG A 175 -19.34 -17.19 13.95
CA ARG A 175 -19.24 -18.10 12.79
C ARG A 175 -17.91 -18.91 12.76
N TRP A 176 -16.93 -18.49 13.56
CA TRP A 176 -15.60 -19.08 13.70
C TRP A 176 -15.52 -20.23 14.75
N GLU A 177 -16.56 -20.43 15.56
CA GLU A 177 -16.59 -21.46 16.61
C GLU A 177 -16.99 -22.86 16.12
N ALA A 178 -17.34 -23.01 14.85
CA ALA A 178 -17.61 -24.34 14.30
C ALA A 178 -16.31 -25.11 14.07
N LYS A 179 -15.91 -25.93 15.03
CA LYS A 179 -14.79 -26.87 14.95
C LYS A 179 -14.96 -27.78 13.73
N SER A 180 -14.25 -27.50 12.63
CA SER A 180 -14.10 -28.47 11.55
C SER A 180 -12.98 -29.45 11.91
N ASN A 181 -13.34 -30.67 12.26
CA ASN A 181 -12.39 -31.77 12.56
C ASN A 181 -11.66 -32.33 11.32
N LYS A 182 -11.47 -31.55 10.26
CA LYS A 182 -10.63 -31.96 9.13
C LYS A 182 -9.27 -31.28 9.30
N PRO A 183 -8.15 -32.02 9.18
CA PRO A 183 -6.84 -31.41 9.17
C PRO A 183 -6.79 -30.40 8.01
N SER A 184 -6.68 -29.11 8.34
CA SER A 184 -6.47 -28.06 7.35
C SER A 184 -5.05 -28.22 6.80
N GLU A 185 -4.88 -28.13 5.47
CA GLU A 185 -3.54 -28.02 4.90
C GLU A 185 -2.81 -26.84 5.58
N PRO A 186 -1.51 -26.98 5.88
CA PRO A 186 -0.76 -25.90 6.54
C PRO A 186 -0.84 -24.61 5.73
N ALA A 187 -1.03 -23.51 6.40
CA ALA A 187 -1.20 -22.17 5.78
C ALA A 187 0.01 -21.69 4.96
N ARG A 188 1.14 -22.40 5.01
CA ARG A 188 2.43 -22.09 4.34
C ARG A 188 2.95 -20.68 4.68
N LEU A 189 2.68 -20.20 5.90
CA LEU A 189 3.14 -18.90 6.36
C LEU A 189 4.59 -18.97 6.82
N ASN A 190 5.38 -17.95 6.47
CA ASN A 190 6.74 -17.79 6.98
C ASN A 190 6.69 -17.24 8.40
N GLN A 191 7.21 -18.01 9.36
CA GLN A 191 7.22 -17.68 10.79
C GLN A 191 7.97 -16.37 11.13
N LYS A 192 8.89 -15.92 10.27
CA LYS A 192 9.65 -14.69 10.48
C LYS A 192 8.84 -13.42 10.14
N TYR A 193 7.74 -13.54 9.41
CA TYR A 193 6.97 -12.41 8.89
C TYR A 193 5.71 -12.20 9.72
N THR A 194 5.85 -11.49 10.84
CA THR A 194 4.76 -11.11 11.75
C THR A 194 4.63 -9.59 11.80
N PHE A 195 3.54 -9.06 12.35
CA PHE A 195 3.42 -7.61 12.57
C PHE A 195 4.47 -7.09 13.56
N GLU A 196 4.87 -7.91 14.55
CA GLU A 196 5.92 -7.51 15.49
C GLU A 196 7.28 -7.38 14.80
N THR A 197 7.54 -8.15 13.76
CA THR A 197 8.80 -8.07 13.02
C THR A 197 8.77 -7.04 11.89
N PHE A 198 7.61 -6.54 11.53
CA PHE A 198 7.46 -5.45 10.56
C PHE A 198 7.85 -4.11 11.17
N VAL A 199 8.62 -3.29 10.44
CA VAL A 199 9.00 -1.94 10.88
C VAL A 199 8.07 -0.93 10.23
N ILE A 200 7.38 -0.16 11.07
CA ILE A 200 6.41 0.85 10.63
C ILE A 200 7.13 2.18 10.44
N GLY A 201 6.93 2.82 9.29
CA GLY A 201 7.38 4.16 8.94
C GLY A 201 6.27 4.96 8.28
N ALA A 202 6.54 6.21 7.89
CA ALA A 202 5.56 7.05 7.20
C ALA A 202 5.10 6.41 5.87
N SER A 203 6.02 5.79 5.15
CA SER A 203 5.81 5.17 3.83
C SER A 203 4.94 3.91 3.80
N ASN A 204 4.69 3.27 4.94
CA ASN A 204 3.95 1.99 5.01
C ASN A 204 2.89 1.96 6.12
N ARG A 205 2.70 3.05 6.87
CA ARG A 205 1.80 3.12 8.02
C ARG A 205 0.36 2.79 7.64
N PHE A 206 -0.12 3.33 6.53
CA PHE A 206 -1.48 3.11 6.08
C PHE A 206 -1.71 1.65 5.65
N ALA A 207 -0.78 1.08 4.88
CA ALA A 207 -0.84 -0.32 4.49
C ALA A 207 -0.80 -1.26 5.70
N HIS A 208 0.05 -0.95 6.70
CA HIS A 208 0.11 -1.69 7.95
C HIS A 208 -1.21 -1.62 8.72
N ALA A 209 -1.78 -0.42 8.89
CA ALA A 209 -3.05 -0.25 9.59
C ALA A 209 -4.22 -0.99 8.91
N ALA A 210 -4.28 -0.92 7.57
CA ALA A 210 -5.26 -1.67 6.78
C ALA A 210 -5.08 -3.20 6.95
N ALA A 211 -3.83 -3.68 6.96
CA ALA A 211 -3.51 -5.09 7.16
C ALA A 211 -3.96 -5.60 8.54
N VAL A 212 -3.72 -4.80 9.60
CA VAL A 212 -4.17 -5.13 10.96
C VAL A 212 -5.70 -5.17 11.04
N ALA A 213 -6.38 -4.15 10.49
CA ALA A 213 -7.85 -4.08 10.48
C ALA A 213 -8.50 -5.28 9.77
N VAL A 214 -7.91 -5.72 8.65
CA VAL A 214 -8.35 -6.91 7.90
C VAL A 214 -8.15 -8.19 8.72
N ALA A 215 -7.03 -8.32 9.41
CA ALA A 215 -6.76 -9.48 10.26
C ALA A 215 -7.69 -9.54 11.49
N GLU A 216 -8.04 -8.38 12.07
CA GLU A 216 -8.96 -8.28 13.21
C GLU A 216 -10.43 -8.44 12.84
N SER A 217 -10.83 -8.07 11.63
CA SER A 217 -12.21 -8.17 11.18
C SER A 217 -12.30 -8.66 9.73
N PRO A 218 -11.97 -9.94 9.48
CA PRO A 218 -11.93 -10.50 8.13
C PRO A 218 -13.27 -10.36 7.42
N ALA A 219 -13.24 -9.93 6.16
CA ALA A 219 -14.38 -9.70 5.27
C ALA A 219 -15.38 -8.61 5.72
N LYS A 220 -15.11 -7.93 6.83
CA LYS A 220 -15.96 -6.84 7.34
C LYS A 220 -15.34 -5.47 7.15
N ALA A 221 -14.01 -5.34 7.33
CA ALA A 221 -13.34 -4.06 7.19
C ALA A 221 -13.14 -3.69 5.71
N TYR A 222 -12.29 -4.45 5.03
CA TYR A 222 -11.93 -4.17 3.64
C TYR A 222 -11.79 -5.49 2.87
N ASN A 223 -12.59 -5.68 1.81
CA ASN A 223 -12.57 -6.90 1.02
C ASN A 223 -12.87 -6.64 -0.47
N PRO A 224 -11.88 -6.83 -1.37
CA PRO A 224 -10.50 -7.22 -1.08
C PRO A 224 -9.65 -6.10 -0.45
N LEU A 225 -8.54 -6.46 0.20
CA LEU A 225 -7.44 -5.55 0.47
C LEU A 225 -6.40 -5.72 -0.63
N PHE A 226 -6.08 -4.65 -1.36
CA PHE A 226 -5.08 -4.65 -2.42
C PHE A 226 -3.88 -3.79 -2.01
N ILE A 227 -2.71 -4.43 -1.87
CA ILE A 227 -1.45 -3.78 -1.44
C ILE A 227 -0.51 -3.74 -2.63
N TYR A 228 -0.07 -2.55 -3.06
CA TYR A 228 0.86 -2.44 -4.18
C TYR A 228 2.08 -1.59 -3.84
N GLY A 229 3.10 -1.66 -4.67
CA GLY A 229 4.37 -0.94 -4.56
C GLY A 229 5.52 -1.74 -5.15
N ASP A 230 6.66 -1.12 -5.32
CA ASP A 230 7.82 -1.72 -5.96
C ASP A 230 8.29 -3.01 -5.27
N SER A 231 9.11 -3.79 -5.98
CA SER A 231 9.65 -5.04 -5.44
C SER A 231 10.49 -4.79 -4.19
N GLY A 232 10.38 -5.68 -3.20
CA GLY A 232 11.21 -5.64 -1.99
C GLY A 232 10.77 -4.64 -0.92
N LEU A 233 9.58 -4.01 -1.00
CA LEU A 233 9.09 -3.04 -0.02
C LEU A 233 8.34 -3.66 1.19
N GLY A 234 8.25 -4.99 1.26
CA GLY A 234 7.63 -5.69 2.40
C GLY A 234 6.16 -6.09 2.21
N LYS A 235 5.60 -6.06 0.99
CA LYS A 235 4.24 -6.51 0.69
C LYS A 235 3.99 -7.96 1.13
N THR A 236 4.86 -8.86 0.75
CA THR A 236 4.83 -10.29 1.16
C THR A 236 4.86 -10.43 2.68
N HIS A 237 5.65 -9.62 3.38
CA HIS A 237 5.70 -9.60 4.84
C HIS A 237 4.33 -9.26 5.44
N LEU A 238 3.65 -8.23 4.92
CA LEU A 238 2.31 -7.85 5.38
C LEU A 238 1.28 -8.96 5.14
N LEU A 239 1.33 -9.64 3.99
CA LEU A 239 0.43 -10.78 3.71
C LEU A 239 0.61 -11.89 4.76
N HIS A 240 1.84 -12.30 5.02
CA HIS A 240 2.13 -13.33 6.03
C HIS A 240 1.72 -12.86 7.44
N ALA A 241 1.99 -11.59 7.79
CA ALA A 241 1.61 -11.03 9.08
C ALA A 241 0.09 -11.03 9.30
N ILE A 242 -0.71 -10.69 8.26
CA ILE A 242 -2.17 -10.83 8.29
C ILE A 242 -2.56 -12.29 8.61
N GLY A 243 -1.94 -13.25 7.92
CA GLY A 243 -2.22 -14.66 8.10
C GLY A 243 -1.93 -15.16 9.52
N HIS A 244 -0.76 -14.84 10.05
CA HIS A 244 -0.37 -15.21 11.42
C HIS A 244 -1.29 -14.56 12.47
N TYR A 245 -1.57 -13.27 12.31
CA TYR A 245 -2.37 -12.54 13.27
C TYR A 245 -3.84 -13.01 13.26
N ALA A 246 -4.40 -13.25 12.09
CA ALA A 246 -5.74 -13.80 11.97
C ALA A 246 -5.84 -15.21 12.60
N GLN A 247 -4.83 -16.08 12.42
CA GLN A 247 -4.79 -17.40 13.07
C GLN A 247 -4.67 -17.31 14.59
N SER A 248 -3.99 -16.29 15.11
CA SER A 248 -3.87 -16.09 16.56
C SER A 248 -5.17 -15.56 17.20
N LEU A 249 -6.01 -14.85 16.42
CA LEU A 249 -7.28 -14.30 16.89
C LEU A 249 -8.46 -15.28 16.73
N TYR A 250 -8.40 -16.15 15.72
CA TYR A 250 -9.50 -17.03 15.33
C TYR A 250 -9.04 -18.48 15.24
N ASP A 251 -9.31 -19.24 16.31
CA ASP A 251 -9.02 -20.66 16.35
C ASP A 251 -9.71 -21.41 15.19
N GLY A 252 -8.91 -22.15 14.42
CA GLY A 252 -9.43 -22.93 13.29
C GLY A 252 -9.68 -22.12 12.02
N ALA A 253 -9.29 -20.84 11.95
CA ALA A 253 -9.33 -20.06 10.71
C ALA A 253 -8.45 -20.69 9.63
N ARG A 254 -9.06 -20.99 8.48
CA ARG A 254 -8.36 -21.60 7.34
C ARG A 254 -7.76 -20.50 6.48
N VAL A 255 -6.50 -20.19 6.78
CA VAL A 255 -5.70 -19.22 6.03
C VAL A 255 -4.90 -19.95 4.95
N ARG A 256 -4.88 -19.43 3.73
CA ARG A 256 -4.02 -19.90 2.65
C ARG A 256 -3.25 -18.74 2.04
N TYR A 257 -1.94 -18.85 2.10
CA TYR A 257 -1.02 -18.02 1.32
C TYR A 257 -0.64 -18.77 0.03
N VAL A 258 -0.61 -18.05 -1.08
CA VAL A 258 -0.24 -18.57 -2.39
C VAL A 258 0.32 -17.44 -3.25
N SER A 259 1.42 -17.69 -3.97
CA SER A 259 1.82 -16.81 -5.05
C SER A 259 0.93 -17.04 -6.29
N SER A 260 0.76 -16.04 -7.12
CA SER A 260 -0.02 -16.20 -8.36
C SER A 260 0.60 -17.20 -9.33
N GLU A 261 1.91 -17.39 -9.28
CA GLU A 261 2.59 -18.46 -10.02
C GLU A 261 2.24 -19.84 -9.49
N GLU A 262 2.25 -20.03 -8.16
CA GLU A 262 1.84 -21.28 -7.54
C GLU A 262 0.37 -21.60 -7.83
N PHE A 263 -0.52 -20.60 -7.76
CA PHE A 263 -1.93 -20.73 -8.15
C PHE A 263 -2.06 -21.21 -9.60
N THR A 264 -1.28 -20.62 -10.51
CA THR A 264 -1.25 -21.02 -11.92
C THR A 264 -0.80 -22.48 -12.07
N ASN A 265 0.28 -22.86 -11.41
CA ASN A 265 0.82 -24.21 -11.47
C ASN A 265 -0.15 -25.24 -10.86
N ASP A 266 -0.76 -24.92 -9.72
CA ASP A 266 -1.78 -25.76 -9.09
C ASP A 266 -2.98 -25.97 -10.03
N PHE A 267 -3.42 -24.91 -10.71
CA PHE A 267 -4.53 -24.97 -11.67
C PHE A 267 -4.17 -25.82 -12.89
N ILE A 268 -3.04 -25.57 -13.55
CA ILE A 268 -2.58 -26.33 -14.72
C ILE A 268 -2.43 -27.82 -14.36
N ASN A 269 -1.81 -28.13 -13.25
CA ASN A 269 -1.64 -29.50 -12.78
C ASN A 269 -3.00 -30.18 -12.51
N SER A 270 -3.95 -29.43 -11.94
CA SER A 270 -5.29 -29.96 -11.66
C SER A 270 -6.07 -30.33 -12.93
N ILE A 271 -5.90 -29.56 -14.01
CA ILE A 271 -6.49 -29.87 -15.31
C ILE A 271 -5.84 -31.12 -15.90
N ARG A 272 -4.50 -31.15 -15.91
CA ARG A 272 -3.74 -32.28 -16.45
C ARG A 272 -4.06 -33.61 -15.76
N ASP A 273 -4.25 -33.55 -14.43
CA ASP A 273 -4.53 -34.71 -13.61
C ASP A 273 -6.05 -35.04 -13.51
N HIS A 274 -6.92 -34.31 -14.21
CA HIS A 274 -8.39 -34.42 -14.12
C HIS A 274 -8.95 -34.24 -12.71
N LYS A 275 -8.31 -33.37 -11.89
CA LYS A 275 -8.67 -33.09 -10.48
C LYS A 275 -9.14 -31.65 -10.25
N ALA A 276 -9.76 -31.02 -11.25
CA ALA A 276 -10.23 -29.63 -11.18
C ALA A 276 -11.17 -29.36 -10.00
N ASP A 277 -12.07 -30.33 -9.69
CA ASP A 277 -12.97 -30.18 -8.52
C ASP A 277 -12.23 -30.21 -7.19
N GLY A 278 -11.16 -30.98 -7.08
CA GLY A 278 -10.29 -30.97 -5.90
C GLY A 278 -9.56 -29.65 -5.72
N PHE A 279 -9.10 -29.03 -6.81
CA PHE A 279 -8.52 -27.69 -6.79
C PHE A 279 -9.55 -26.67 -6.31
N ARG A 280 -10.72 -26.61 -6.94
CA ARG A 280 -11.81 -25.71 -6.56
C ARG A 280 -12.23 -25.89 -5.11
N GLY A 281 -12.34 -27.14 -4.65
CA GLY A 281 -12.68 -27.47 -3.26
C GLY A 281 -11.68 -26.89 -2.27
N ARG A 282 -10.36 -27.00 -2.54
CA ARG A 282 -9.30 -26.47 -1.68
C ARG A 282 -9.37 -24.95 -1.55
N TYR A 283 -9.47 -24.23 -2.67
CA TYR A 283 -9.50 -22.76 -2.67
C TYR A 283 -10.83 -22.18 -2.16
N ARG A 284 -11.94 -22.86 -2.36
CA ARG A 284 -13.28 -22.39 -1.89
C ARG A 284 -13.56 -22.69 -0.41
N ALA A 285 -12.80 -23.62 0.19
CA ALA A 285 -12.97 -23.99 1.60
C ALA A 285 -12.26 -23.08 2.60
N ILE A 286 -11.44 -22.13 2.14
CA ILE A 286 -10.64 -21.25 2.98
C ILE A 286 -11.46 -20.05 3.50
N ASP A 287 -10.98 -19.45 4.59
CA ASP A 287 -11.61 -18.30 5.21
C ASP A 287 -10.87 -17.01 4.87
N ILE A 288 -9.55 -17.10 4.69
CA ILE A 288 -8.69 -15.96 4.29
C ILE A 288 -7.75 -16.43 3.17
N LEU A 289 -7.87 -15.80 1.99
CA LEU A 289 -6.98 -16.00 0.86
C LEU A 289 -5.98 -14.85 0.76
N LEU A 290 -4.69 -15.18 0.80
CA LEU A 290 -3.58 -14.25 0.63
C LEU A 290 -2.88 -14.57 -0.68
N VAL A 291 -3.00 -13.68 -1.67
CA VAL A 291 -2.44 -13.87 -3.02
C VAL A 291 -1.29 -12.90 -3.22
N ASP A 292 -0.11 -13.42 -3.44
CA ASP A 292 1.07 -12.62 -3.66
C ASP A 292 1.38 -12.46 -5.15
N ASP A 293 1.85 -11.27 -5.51
CA ASP A 293 2.35 -10.93 -6.84
C ASP A 293 1.36 -11.22 -7.99
N ILE A 294 0.16 -10.64 -7.91
CA ILE A 294 -0.94 -10.88 -8.86
C ILE A 294 -0.59 -10.55 -10.31
N GLN A 295 0.41 -9.69 -10.55
CA GLN A 295 0.88 -9.33 -11.89
C GLN A 295 1.36 -10.53 -12.71
N PHE A 296 1.78 -11.62 -12.08
CA PHE A 296 2.17 -12.83 -12.82
C PHE A 296 1.00 -13.62 -13.41
N LEU A 297 -0.24 -13.21 -13.18
CA LEU A 297 -1.40 -13.69 -13.95
C LEU A 297 -1.53 -13.01 -15.32
N GLU A 298 -0.81 -11.90 -15.56
CA GLU A 298 -0.87 -11.20 -16.83
C GLU A 298 -0.54 -12.12 -18.02
N GLY A 299 -1.38 -12.05 -19.07
CA GLY A 299 -1.24 -12.88 -20.27
C GLY A 299 -1.65 -14.36 -20.13
N LYS A 300 -2.22 -14.78 -18.99
CA LYS A 300 -2.64 -16.17 -18.71
C LYS A 300 -4.18 -16.27 -18.64
N GLU A 301 -4.87 -16.07 -19.74
CA GLU A 301 -6.34 -15.94 -19.81
C GLU A 301 -7.10 -17.03 -19.03
N GLN A 302 -6.78 -18.30 -19.23
CA GLN A 302 -7.46 -19.42 -18.55
C GLN A 302 -7.29 -19.38 -17.03
N THR A 303 -6.10 -18.98 -16.56
CA THR A 303 -5.83 -18.85 -15.12
C THR A 303 -6.55 -17.63 -14.55
N GLN A 304 -6.62 -16.53 -15.31
CA GLN A 304 -7.37 -15.33 -14.92
C GLN A 304 -8.87 -15.66 -14.77
N GLU A 305 -9.42 -16.46 -15.67
CA GLU A 305 -10.82 -16.90 -15.58
C GLU A 305 -11.09 -17.74 -14.33
N GLU A 306 -10.27 -18.76 -14.03
CA GLU A 306 -10.46 -19.57 -12.82
C GLU A 306 -10.22 -18.76 -11.55
N PHE A 307 -9.25 -17.81 -11.58
CA PHE A 307 -9.04 -16.89 -10.46
C PHE A 307 -10.25 -15.99 -10.23
N PHE A 308 -10.87 -15.47 -11.29
CA PHE A 308 -12.09 -14.68 -11.21
C PHE A 308 -13.24 -15.46 -10.57
N HIS A 309 -13.42 -16.73 -10.95
CA HIS A 309 -14.44 -17.59 -10.34
C HIS A 309 -14.15 -17.90 -8.87
N THR A 310 -12.89 -18.12 -8.52
CA THR A 310 -12.44 -18.32 -7.13
C THR A 310 -12.67 -17.07 -6.29
N PHE A 311 -12.29 -15.91 -6.81
CA PHE A 311 -12.51 -14.61 -6.19
C PHE A 311 -14.00 -14.38 -5.88
N ASN A 312 -14.87 -14.50 -6.89
CA ASN A 312 -16.31 -14.29 -6.72
C ASN A 312 -16.90 -15.26 -5.69
N THR A 313 -16.49 -16.51 -5.72
CA THR A 313 -17.00 -17.52 -4.77
C THR A 313 -16.63 -17.15 -3.33
N LEU A 314 -15.40 -16.74 -3.09
CA LEU A 314 -14.93 -16.34 -1.76
C LEU A 314 -15.57 -15.02 -1.31
N HIS A 315 -15.60 -14.02 -2.17
CA HIS A 315 -16.17 -12.72 -1.86
C HIS A 315 -17.67 -12.83 -1.52
N ASN A 316 -18.45 -13.55 -2.32
CA ASN A 316 -19.88 -13.77 -2.08
C ASN A 316 -20.14 -14.62 -0.82
N ALA A 317 -19.20 -15.46 -0.42
CA ALA A 317 -19.26 -16.23 0.81
C ALA A 317 -18.76 -15.43 2.05
N ASN A 318 -18.51 -14.13 1.90
CA ASN A 318 -17.91 -13.27 2.92
C ASN A 318 -16.62 -13.85 3.49
N LYS A 319 -15.71 -14.27 2.59
CA LYS A 319 -14.35 -14.70 2.92
C LYS A 319 -13.38 -13.59 2.58
N GLN A 320 -12.34 -13.41 3.39
CA GLN A 320 -11.36 -12.35 3.18
C GLN A 320 -10.42 -12.68 2.01
N ILE A 321 -10.18 -11.69 1.16
CA ILE A 321 -9.19 -11.76 0.10
C ILE A 321 -8.20 -10.61 0.29
N VAL A 322 -6.90 -10.93 0.26
CA VAL A 322 -5.80 -9.95 0.28
C VAL A 322 -4.91 -10.23 -0.92
N ILE A 323 -4.56 -9.18 -1.65
CA ILE A 323 -3.81 -9.28 -2.90
C ILE A 323 -2.62 -8.34 -2.83
N SER A 324 -1.45 -8.80 -3.26
CA SER A 324 -0.30 -7.93 -3.48
C SER A 324 0.01 -7.77 -4.98
N SER A 325 0.64 -6.66 -5.33
CA SER A 325 1.10 -6.36 -6.70
C SER A 325 2.35 -5.48 -6.69
N ASP A 326 3.09 -5.49 -7.79
CA ASP A 326 4.16 -4.52 -8.03
C ASP A 326 3.63 -3.13 -8.43
N ARG A 327 2.37 -3.05 -8.92
CA ARG A 327 1.73 -1.82 -9.41
C ARG A 327 0.22 -1.80 -9.13
N ALA A 328 -0.37 -0.61 -9.23
CA ALA A 328 -1.81 -0.40 -8.98
C ALA A 328 -2.69 -1.19 -9.99
N PRO A 329 -3.94 -1.56 -9.62
CA PRO A 329 -4.84 -2.33 -10.51
C PRO A 329 -5.01 -1.70 -11.90
N LYS A 330 -5.09 -0.37 -11.99
CA LYS A 330 -5.24 0.36 -13.27
C LYS A 330 -4.03 0.19 -14.22
N GLN A 331 -2.88 -0.14 -13.70
CA GLN A 331 -1.65 -0.34 -14.47
C GLN A 331 -1.45 -1.77 -14.97
N LEU A 332 -2.26 -2.71 -14.49
CA LEU A 332 -2.26 -4.12 -14.92
C LEU A 332 -3.08 -4.28 -16.22
N ILE A 333 -2.56 -3.72 -17.31
CA ILE A 333 -3.30 -3.53 -18.57
C ILE A 333 -3.70 -4.86 -19.22
N THR A 334 -2.90 -5.91 -19.06
CA THR A 334 -3.13 -7.24 -19.65
C THR A 334 -3.95 -8.17 -18.77
N LEU A 335 -4.36 -7.71 -17.59
CA LEU A 335 -5.41 -8.38 -16.81
C LEU A 335 -6.79 -8.00 -17.35
N GLU A 336 -7.71 -8.96 -17.34
CA GLU A 336 -9.09 -8.73 -17.74
C GLU A 336 -9.74 -7.60 -16.92
N ASP A 337 -10.52 -6.74 -17.58
CA ASP A 337 -11.24 -5.62 -16.97
C ASP A 337 -12.10 -6.04 -15.78
N ARG A 338 -12.73 -7.20 -15.88
CA ARG A 338 -13.57 -7.75 -14.80
C ARG A 338 -12.78 -8.05 -13.54
N LEU A 339 -11.51 -8.49 -13.63
CA LEU A 339 -10.63 -8.69 -12.47
C LEU A 339 -10.17 -7.36 -11.87
N ARG A 340 -9.73 -6.42 -12.73
CA ARG A 340 -9.33 -5.08 -12.28
C ARG A 340 -10.43 -4.39 -11.51
N ASN A 341 -11.66 -4.42 -12.03
CA ASN A 341 -12.83 -3.85 -11.38
C ASN A 341 -13.11 -4.50 -10.01
N ARG A 342 -12.89 -5.83 -9.87
CA ARG A 342 -13.03 -6.53 -8.59
C ARG A 342 -11.98 -6.10 -7.57
N PHE A 343 -10.74 -5.85 -7.98
CA PHE A 343 -9.68 -5.36 -7.11
C PHE A 343 -9.97 -3.95 -6.59
N GLU A 344 -10.66 -3.14 -7.39
CA GLU A 344 -11.06 -1.77 -7.01
C GLU A 344 -12.29 -1.71 -6.08
N TRP A 345 -12.99 -2.81 -5.82
CA TRP A 345 -14.14 -2.81 -4.92
C TRP A 345 -13.80 -2.62 -3.45
N GLY A 346 -12.60 -3.00 -3.04
CA GLY A 346 -12.15 -2.93 -1.67
C GLY A 346 -11.25 -1.74 -1.38
N LEU A 347 -10.30 -1.93 -0.46
CA LEU A 347 -9.30 -0.92 -0.15
C LEU A 347 -8.04 -1.17 -0.96
N ILE A 348 -7.56 -0.13 -1.65
CA ILE A 348 -6.27 -0.13 -2.34
C ILE A 348 -5.31 0.73 -1.52
N THR A 349 -4.14 0.20 -1.20
CA THR A 349 -3.09 0.90 -0.47
C THR A 349 -1.73 0.65 -1.11
N ASP A 350 -0.89 1.67 -1.08
CA ASP A 350 0.49 1.59 -1.57
C ASP A 350 1.49 1.44 -0.43
N VAL A 351 2.64 0.91 -0.78
CA VAL A 351 3.83 0.86 0.08
C VAL A 351 4.97 1.54 -0.67
N GLN A 352 5.44 2.66 -0.11
CA GLN A 352 6.50 3.46 -0.69
C GLN A 352 7.89 3.09 -0.11
N PRO A 353 9.00 3.45 -0.79
CA PRO A 353 10.33 3.28 -0.24
C PRO A 353 10.47 3.96 1.13
N PRO A 354 11.09 3.28 2.11
CA PRO A 354 11.22 3.80 3.46
C PRO A 354 12.25 4.94 3.56
N GLU A 355 11.99 5.88 4.46
CA GLU A 355 12.91 6.95 4.84
C GLU A 355 14.15 6.39 5.56
N LEU A 356 15.22 7.20 5.68
CA LEU A 356 16.50 6.77 6.24
C LEU A 356 16.37 6.16 7.64
N GLU A 357 15.63 6.80 8.53
CA GLU A 357 15.41 6.33 9.89
C GLU A 357 14.70 4.96 9.91
N THR A 358 13.74 4.79 9.04
CA THR A 358 13.02 3.52 8.89
C THR A 358 13.94 2.43 8.34
N ARG A 359 14.83 2.75 7.38
CA ARG A 359 15.84 1.81 6.86
C ARG A 359 16.81 1.36 7.95
N ILE A 360 17.31 2.29 8.77
CA ILE A 360 18.18 1.98 9.91
C ILE A 360 17.47 1.06 10.91
N ALA A 361 16.19 1.35 11.21
CA ALA A 361 15.39 0.53 12.10
C ALA A 361 15.15 -0.89 11.54
N ILE A 362 14.93 -1.03 10.22
CA ILE A 362 14.82 -2.33 9.53
C ILE A 362 16.12 -3.13 9.68
N LEU A 363 17.27 -2.51 9.37
CA LEU A 363 18.57 -3.18 9.51
C LEU A 363 18.87 -3.60 10.94
N ARG A 364 18.58 -2.73 11.92
CA ARG A 364 18.76 -3.04 13.34
C ARG A 364 17.90 -4.23 13.76
N LYS A 365 16.64 -4.25 13.35
CA LYS A 365 15.72 -5.35 13.64
C LYS A 365 16.18 -6.65 12.98
N LYS A 366 16.64 -6.59 11.74
CA LYS A 366 17.21 -7.72 11.00
C LYS A 366 18.46 -8.26 11.68
N ALA A 367 19.38 -7.39 12.10
CA ALA A 367 20.59 -7.78 12.83
C ALA A 367 20.26 -8.55 14.12
N ILE A 368 19.29 -8.07 14.89
CA ILE A 368 18.83 -8.74 16.12
C ILE A 368 18.20 -10.12 15.81
N GLN A 369 17.32 -10.19 14.80
CA GLN A 369 16.64 -11.44 14.42
C GLN A 369 17.60 -12.55 13.96
N GLU A 370 18.65 -12.15 13.21
CA GLU A 370 19.60 -13.12 12.63
C GLU A 370 20.84 -13.27 13.54
N GLY A 371 20.91 -12.59 14.69
CA GLY A 371 22.04 -12.64 15.61
C GLY A 371 23.33 -12.04 15.01
N LEU A 372 23.21 -11.07 14.11
CA LEU A 372 24.33 -10.44 13.42
C LEU A 372 24.91 -9.32 14.26
N ALA A 373 26.21 -9.38 14.54
CA ALA A 373 26.93 -8.31 15.24
C ALA A 373 27.32 -7.23 14.24
N ALA A 374 26.53 -6.15 14.15
CA ALA A 374 26.80 -5.00 13.29
C ALA A 374 26.70 -3.70 14.13
N PRO A 375 27.79 -2.88 14.20
CA PRO A 375 27.78 -1.60 14.87
C PRO A 375 26.77 -0.62 14.23
N PRO A 376 26.20 0.32 15.00
CA PRO A 376 25.24 1.31 14.48
C PRO A 376 25.75 2.10 13.26
N GLU A 377 27.03 2.47 13.26
CA GLU A 377 27.67 3.19 12.15
C GLU A 377 27.61 2.43 10.82
N VAL A 378 27.77 1.12 10.87
CA VAL A 378 27.66 0.23 9.69
C VAL A 378 26.21 0.17 9.20
N LEU A 379 25.24 0.09 10.12
CA LEU A 379 23.80 0.10 9.74
C LEU A 379 23.40 1.42 9.10
N GLU A 380 23.87 2.56 9.65
CA GLU A 380 23.65 3.89 9.09
C GLU A 380 24.30 4.04 7.71
N TYR A 381 25.53 3.55 7.56
CA TYR A 381 26.22 3.56 6.28
C TYR A 381 25.44 2.77 5.21
N ILE A 382 25.06 1.53 5.50
CA ILE A 382 24.27 0.70 4.59
C ILE A 382 22.96 1.41 4.24
N ALA A 383 22.23 1.90 5.24
CA ALA A 383 20.95 2.58 5.06
C ALA A 383 21.06 3.86 4.22
N SER A 384 22.16 4.61 4.34
CA SER A 384 22.39 5.83 3.57
C SER A 384 22.67 5.56 2.09
N ARG A 385 23.27 4.40 1.78
CA ARG A 385 23.69 4.04 0.42
C ARG A 385 22.65 3.30 -0.38
N ILE A 386 21.80 2.49 0.27
CA ILE A 386 20.76 1.70 -0.38
C ILE A 386 19.41 2.26 0.02
N SER A 387 18.70 2.86 -0.95
CA SER A 387 17.47 3.61 -0.70
C SER A 387 16.21 2.97 -1.25
N THR A 388 16.31 2.14 -2.27
CA THR A 388 15.17 1.72 -3.10
C THR A 388 14.53 0.41 -2.69
N ASN A 389 15.31 -0.55 -2.17
CA ASN A 389 14.87 -1.93 -2.01
C ASN A 389 15.31 -2.52 -0.66
N ILE A 390 14.33 -2.93 0.17
CA ILE A 390 14.61 -3.51 1.49
C ILE A 390 15.33 -4.86 1.37
N ARG A 391 15.08 -5.66 0.31
CA ARG A 391 15.80 -6.92 0.08
C ARG A 391 17.29 -6.67 -0.17
N GLU A 392 17.63 -5.65 -0.93
CA GLU A 392 19.02 -5.25 -1.18
C GLU A 392 19.67 -4.71 0.09
N LEU A 393 18.92 -3.91 0.86
CA LEU A 393 19.34 -3.39 2.15
C LEU A 393 19.70 -4.52 3.14
N GLU A 394 18.82 -5.51 3.28
CA GLU A 394 19.08 -6.70 4.11
C GLU A 394 20.21 -7.57 3.54
N GLY A 395 20.26 -7.71 2.22
CA GLY A 395 21.32 -8.44 1.52
C GLY A 395 22.70 -7.85 1.74
N ALA A 396 22.80 -6.52 1.75
CA ALA A 396 24.05 -5.81 2.05
C ALA A 396 24.54 -6.06 3.49
N LEU A 397 23.64 -6.03 4.47
CA LEU A 397 23.97 -6.38 5.87
C LEU A 397 24.49 -7.83 5.97
N ILE A 398 23.80 -8.77 5.36
CA ILE A 398 24.20 -10.18 5.35
C ILE A 398 25.56 -10.33 4.67
N ARG A 399 25.81 -9.66 3.55
CA ARG A 399 27.09 -9.72 2.82
C ARG A 399 28.24 -9.21 3.67
N VAL A 400 28.10 -8.05 4.33
CA VAL A 400 29.12 -7.48 5.20
C VAL A 400 29.43 -8.40 6.38
N THR A 401 28.41 -8.89 7.07
CA THR A 401 28.59 -9.76 8.23
C THR A 401 29.14 -11.15 7.85
N ALA A 402 28.73 -11.70 6.72
CA ALA A 402 29.30 -12.95 6.19
C ALA A 402 30.77 -12.81 5.84
N PHE A 403 31.16 -11.69 5.18
CA PHE A 403 32.56 -11.42 4.83
C PHE A 403 33.42 -11.27 6.08
N ALA A 404 32.95 -10.55 7.08
CA ALA A 404 33.62 -10.40 8.38
C ALA A 404 33.85 -11.77 9.05
N SER A 405 32.81 -12.57 9.10
CA SER A 405 32.85 -13.93 9.68
C SER A 405 33.84 -14.85 8.96
N LEU A 406 33.84 -14.86 7.62
CA LEU A 406 34.76 -15.67 6.82
C LEU A 406 36.22 -15.26 7.01
N ASN A 407 36.49 -13.97 7.17
CA ASN A 407 37.84 -13.46 7.40
C ASN A 407 38.23 -13.38 8.89
N ARG A 408 37.34 -13.82 9.79
CA ARG A 408 37.53 -13.75 11.25
C ARG A 408 37.87 -12.35 11.75
N GLN A 409 37.23 -11.33 11.17
CA GLN A 409 37.38 -9.93 11.51
C GLN A 409 36.10 -9.39 12.17
N GLY A 410 36.23 -8.33 12.94
CA GLY A 410 35.09 -7.57 13.42
C GLY A 410 34.39 -6.84 12.27
N VAL A 411 33.09 -6.59 12.40
CA VAL A 411 32.36 -5.73 11.48
C VAL A 411 32.66 -4.27 11.84
N ASP A 412 33.26 -3.53 10.93
CA ASP A 412 33.53 -2.10 11.05
C ASP A 412 33.15 -1.34 9.76
N LEU A 413 33.25 -0.01 9.80
CA LEU A 413 32.88 0.84 8.68
C LEU A 413 33.78 0.62 7.46
N GLN A 414 35.09 0.45 7.68
CA GLN A 414 36.07 0.27 6.59
C GLN A 414 35.80 -1.03 5.82
N LEU A 415 35.50 -2.11 6.56
CA LEU A 415 35.09 -3.37 5.96
C LEU A 415 33.81 -3.20 5.14
N ALA A 416 32.81 -2.50 5.68
CA ALA A 416 31.54 -2.28 4.99
C ALA A 416 31.75 -1.49 3.69
N GLU A 417 32.59 -0.45 3.71
CA GLU A 417 32.95 0.32 2.51
C GLU A 417 33.60 -0.54 1.43
N VAL A 418 34.57 -1.38 1.80
CA VAL A 418 35.25 -2.28 0.85
C VAL A 418 34.30 -3.30 0.27
N VAL A 419 33.50 -3.97 1.13
CA VAL A 419 32.59 -5.07 0.71
C VAL A 419 31.44 -4.58 -0.16
N LEU A 420 30.95 -3.37 0.09
CA LEU A 420 29.81 -2.78 -0.60
C LEU A 420 30.22 -1.87 -1.77
N LYS A 421 31.51 -1.64 -1.99
CA LYS A 421 31.99 -0.78 -3.06
C LYS A 421 31.35 -1.11 -4.41
N ASP A 422 31.33 -2.38 -4.79
CA ASP A 422 30.77 -2.83 -6.09
C ASP A 422 29.24 -2.69 -6.15
N LEU A 423 28.55 -2.78 -5.03
CA LEU A 423 27.10 -2.57 -4.97
C LEU A 423 26.73 -1.08 -5.07
N ILE A 424 27.49 -0.25 -4.38
CA ILE A 424 27.25 1.20 -4.30
C ILE A 424 27.63 1.89 -5.61
N THR A 425 28.74 1.47 -6.26
CA THR A 425 29.14 2.00 -7.58
C THR A 425 28.10 1.70 -8.64
N SER A 426 27.34 0.62 -8.47
CA SER A 426 26.26 0.25 -9.41
C SER A 426 25.02 1.14 -9.30
N GLU A 427 24.78 1.78 -8.15
CA GLU A 427 23.61 2.64 -7.94
C GLU A 427 23.89 4.15 -8.07
N SER A 428 25.11 4.58 -7.74
CA SER A 428 25.42 6.01 -7.60
C SER A 428 26.10 6.66 -8.80
N ASP A 429 26.66 5.90 -9.76
CA ASP A 429 27.52 6.45 -10.80
C ASP A 429 27.00 6.35 -12.24
N THR A 430 25.76 5.97 -12.45
CA THR A 430 25.26 5.94 -13.84
C THR A 430 23.89 6.60 -14.01
N GLU A 431 23.83 7.93 -13.83
CA GLU A 431 22.79 8.69 -14.53
C GLU A 431 22.95 8.38 -16.03
N ILE A 432 21.98 7.65 -16.57
CA ILE A 432 21.95 7.37 -17.99
C ILE A 432 21.88 8.70 -18.73
N THR A 433 22.95 9.06 -19.41
CA THR A 433 23.02 10.32 -20.15
C THR A 433 22.35 10.18 -21.51
N ILE A 434 21.78 11.27 -22.02
CA ILE A 434 21.26 11.31 -23.40
C ILE A 434 22.33 10.93 -24.43
N ALA A 435 23.57 11.31 -24.19
CA ALA A 435 24.69 10.98 -25.06
C ALA A 435 24.91 9.46 -25.17
N ALA A 436 24.81 8.73 -24.06
CA ALA A 436 24.90 7.27 -24.05
C ALA A 436 23.71 6.63 -24.78
N ILE A 437 22.50 7.13 -24.58
CA ILE A 437 21.31 6.65 -25.30
C ILE A 437 21.47 6.86 -26.82
N MET A 438 21.94 8.03 -27.24
CA MET A 438 22.15 8.34 -28.63
C MET A 438 23.24 7.46 -29.23
N SER A 439 24.37 7.28 -28.53
CA SER A 439 25.49 6.42 -28.97
C SER A 439 25.04 4.97 -29.15
N GLU A 440 24.40 4.38 -28.17
CA GLU A 440 23.93 2.99 -28.24
C GLU A 440 22.84 2.80 -29.30
N THR A 441 21.95 3.80 -29.48
CA THR A 441 20.94 3.73 -30.54
C THR A 441 21.59 3.85 -31.90
N ALA A 442 22.58 4.72 -32.08
CA ALA A 442 23.33 4.86 -33.32
C ALA A 442 24.07 3.55 -33.69
N ASN A 443 24.76 2.96 -32.71
CA ASN A 443 25.44 1.67 -32.85
C ASN A 443 24.46 0.54 -33.24
N TYR A 444 23.31 0.46 -32.57
CA TYR A 444 22.32 -0.58 -32.83
C TYR A 444 21.74 -0.53 -34.26
N PHE A 445 21.46 0.68 -34.74
CA PHE A 445 20.89 0.86 -36.07
C PHE A 445 21.95 1.04 -37.18
N GLY A 446 23.25 1.07 -36.85
CA GLY A 446 24.36 1.28 -37.80
C GLY A 446 24.32 2.65 -38.47
N ILE A 447 23.96 3.70 -37.73
CA ILE A 447 23.83 5.09 -38.18
C ILE A 447 24.76 6.00 -37.37
N SER A 448 25.02 7.21 -37.85
CA SER A 448 25.79 8.20 -37.09
C SER A 448 24.91 8.96 -36.09
N ILE A 449 25.52 9.54 -35.05
CA ILE A 449 24.83 10.44 -34.11
C ILE A 449 24.32 11.69 -34.86
N ASP A 450 25.07 12.16 -35.86
CA ASP A 450 24.66 13.28 -36.70
C ASP A 450 23.42 12.96 -37.53
N ASP A 451 23.24 11.71 -37.98
CA ASP A 451 22.01 11.27 -38.63
C ASP A 451 20.80 11.25 -37.67
N LEU A 452 21.01 10.89 -36.39
CA LEU A 452 19.97 10.97 -35.37
C LEU A 452 19.53 12.41 -35.15
N CYS A 453 20.46 13.37 -35.09
CA CYS A 453 20.18 14.79 -34.92
C CYS A 453 19.74 15.48 -36.21
N GLY A 454 20.07 14.91 -37.37
CA GLY A 454 19.85 15.48 -38.69
C GLY A 454 18.38 15.66 -39.08
N THR A 455 18.16 16.39 -40.17
CA THR A 455 16.83 16.69 -40.72
C THR A 455 16.26 15.61 -41.62
N SER A 456 17.04 14.57 -41.93
CA SER A 456 16.64 13.47 -42.82
C SER A 456 15.34 12.79 -42.34
N ARG A 457 14.44 12.55 -43.31
CA ARG A 457 13.13 11.91 -43.10
C ARG A 457 13.10 10.44 -43.58
N SER A 458 14.26 9.83 -43.82
CA SER A 458 14.32 8.41 -44.11
C SER A 458 13.60 7.60 -43.03
N ARG A 459 12.80 6.62 -43.45
CA ARG A 459 11.95 5.83 -42.52
C ARG A 459 12.78 5.13 -41.44
N ALA A 460 13.96 4.62 -41.77
CA ALA A 460 14.88 3.98 -40.85
C ALA A 460 15.38 4.98 -39.77
N LEU A 461 15.87 6.16 -40.21
CA LEU A 461 16.37 7.20 -39.33
C LEU A 461 15.27 7.80 -38.45
N VAL A 462 14.07 7.99 -38.99
CA VAL A 462 12.92 8.49 -38.20
C VAL A 462 12.55 7.49 -37.13
N ASN A 463 12.55 6.18 -37.43
CA ASN A 463 12.23 5.14 -36.45
C ASN A 463 13.29 5.09 -35.33
N ALA A 464 14.58 5.05 -35.69
CA ALA A 464 15.69 5.07 -34.74
C ALA A 464 15.62 6.31 -33.81
N ARG A 465 15.39 7.47 -34.41
CA ARG A 465 15.23 8.74 -33.67
C ARG A 465 14.04 8.71 -32.69
N GLN A 466 12.91 8.15 -33.13
CA GLN A 466 11.72 8.04 -32.27
C GLN A 466 11.95 7.09 -31.09
N ILE A 467 12.65 5.97 -31.33
CA ILE A 467 13.04 5.03 -30.26
C ILE A 467 14.02 5.71 -29.30
N ALA A 468 15.04 6.43 -29.80
CA ALA A 468 15.99 7.14 -28.95
C ALA A 468 15.32 8.22 -28.09
N MET A 469 14.37 9.00 -28.64
CA MET A 469 13.60 9.99 -27.90
C MET A 469 12.71 9.34 -26.83
N TYR A 470 12.09 8.21 -27.14
CA TYR A 470 11.30 7.43 -26.19
C TYR A 470 12.18 6.93 -25.04
N LEU A 471 13.35 6.32 -25.34
CA LEU A 471 14.29 5.86 -24.33
C LEU A 471 14.87 7.00 -23.48
N ALA A 472 15.13 8.16 -24.10
CA ALA A 472 15.57 9.34 -23.38
C ALA A 472 14.50 9.82 -22.36
N ARG A 473 13.22 9.70 -22.70
CA ARG A 473 12.12 10.06 -21.78
C ARG A 473 11.94 9.04 -20.66
N GLU A 474 12.07 7.74 -20.95
CA GLU A 474 11.87 6.65 -19.97
C GLU A 474 13.08 6.43 -19.05
N LEU A 475 14.31 6.71 -19.54
CA LEU A 475 15.55 6.40 -18.81
C LEU A 475 16.23 7.63 -18.20
N THR A 476 15.72 8.84 -18.42
CA THR A 476 16.27 10.07 -17.84
C THR A 476 15.15 10.95 -17.28
N GLU A 477 15.48 11.79 -16.29
CA GLU A 477 14.53 12.76 -15.74
C GLU A 477 14.44 14.07 -16.54
N LEU A 478 14.93 14.07 -17.77
CA LEU A 478 14.97 15.28 -18.58
C LEU A 478 13.58 15.68 -19.08
N SER A 479 13.35 17.00 -19.11
CA SER A 479 12.10 17.55 -19.66
C SER A 479 12.05 17.39 -21.19
N LEU A 480 10.84 17.25 -21.75
CA LEU A 480 10.63 17.12 -23.20
C LEU A 480 11.34 18.20 -24.04
N PRO A 481 11.37 19.50 -23.64
CA PRO A 481 12.15 20.51 -24.34
C PRO A 481 13.66 20.24 -24.33
N LYS A 482 14.22 19.81 -23.21
CA LYS A 482 15.64 19.46 -23.10
C LYS A 482 16.00 18.28 -23.99
N ILE A 483 15.16 17.24 -24.02
CA ILE A 483 15.33 16.08 -24.92
C ILE A 483 15.30 16.58 -26.38
N GLY A 484 14.30 17.36 -26.78
CA GLY A 484 14.20 17.91 -28.14
C GLY A 484 15.44 18.71 -28.56
N GLN A 485 15.98 19.49 -27.65
CA GLN A 485 17.19 20.28 -27.90
C GLN A 485 18.41 19.41 -28.21
N GLN A 486 18.58 18.29 -27.51
CA GLN A 486 19.69 17.35 -27.75
C GLN A 486 19.55 16.58 -29.08
N PHE A 487 18.35 16.40 -29.59
CA PHE A 487 18.07 15.76 -30.87
C PHE A 487 18.01 16.74 -32.04
N GLY A 488 18.89 17.74 -32.05
CA GLY A 488 19.01 18.72 -33.14
C GLY A 488 18.00 19.87 -33.08
N GLY A 489 17.66 20.33 -31.87
CA GLY A 489 16.79 21.49 -31.67
C GLY A 489 15.32 21.23 -32.02
N ARG A 490 14.84 20.02 -31.85
CA ARG A 490 13.45 19.65 -32.15
C ARG A 490 12.50 20.13 -31.05
N ASP A 491 11.30 20.49 -31.48
CA ASP A 491 10.25 20.91 -30.57
C ASP A 491 9.80 19.78 -29.64
N HIS A 492 9.39 20.13 -28.43
CA HIS A 492 8.88 19.19 -27.41
C HIS A 492 7.70 18.36 -27.90
N THR A 493 6.88 18.90 -28.81
CA THR A 493 5.77 18.17 -29.44
C THR A 493 6.26 16.98 -30.27
N THR A 494 7.44 17.10 -30.92
CA THR A 494 8.06 16.01 -31.68
C THR A 494 8.46 14.88 -30.73
N VAL A 495 9.02 15.18 -29.56
CA VAL A 495 9.38 14.19 -28.54
C VAL A 495 8.13 13.51 -27.99
N MET A 496 7.10 14.26 -27.67
CA MET A 496 5.81 13.75 -27.19
C MET A 496 5.14 12.83 -28.22
N HIS A 497 5.19 13.19 -29.51
CA HIS A 497 4.68 12.34 -30.59
C HIS A 497 5.50 11.05 -30.74
N ALA A 498 6.83 11.13 -30.61
CA ALA A 498 7.70 9.97 -30.64
C ALA A 498 7.37 9.00 -29.49
N GLU A 499 7.27 9.52 -28.27
CA GLU A 499 6.89 8.75 -27.08
C GLU A 499 5.56 8.01 -27.30
N ARG A 500 4.50 8.75 -27.61
CA ARG A 500 3.16 8.18 -27.79
C ARG A 500 3.14 7.10 -28.88
N LYS A 501 3.82 7.36 -30.01
CA LYS A 501 3.88 6.43 -31.13
C LYS A 501 4.65 5.15 -30.79
N ILE A 502 5.82 5.25 -30.15
CA ILE A 502 6.61 4.07 -29.78
C ILE A 502 5.88 3.26 -28.71
N ARG A 503 5.25 3.90 -27.73
CA ARG A 503 4.42 3.24 -26.71
C ARG A 503 3.26 2.44 -27.33
N SER A 504 2.57 3.00 -28.33
CA SER A 504 1.53 2.27 -29.08
C SER A 504 2.14 1.08 -29.87
N LEU A 505 3.27 1.29 -30.54
CA LEU A 505 3.91 0.23 -31.33
C LEU A 505 4.47 -0.91 -30.45
N ILE A 506 4.91 -0.63 -29.24
CA ILE A 506 5.33 -1.64 -28.25
C ILE A 506 4.15 -2.56 -27.90
N ALA A 507 2.97 -1.97 -27.67
CA ALA A 507 1.76 -2.73 -27.38
C ALA A 507 1.27 -3.58 -28.57
N GLU A 508 1.42 -3.06 -29.81
CA GLU A 508 0.90 -3.71 -31.01
C GLU A 508 1.86 -4.75 -31.62
N ARG A 509 3.19 -4.58 -31.44
CA ARG A 509 4.22 -5.33 -32.18
C ARG A 509 5.32 -5.88 -31.28
N LYS A 510 5.34 -7.20 -31.12
CA LYS A 510 6.38 -7.91 -30.36
C LYS A 510 7.82 -7.59 -30.85
N SER A 511 8.01 -7.33 -32.15
CA SER A 511 9.31 -6.93 -32.68
C SER A 511 9.78 -5.57 -32.16
N MET A 512 8.89 -4.59 -32.01
CA MET A 512 9.21 -3.28 -31.45
C MET A 512 9.52 -3.40 -29.96
N TYR A 513 8.74 -4.17 -29.21
CA TYR A 513 9.02 -4.48 -27.81
C TYR A 513 10.43 -5.07 -27.64
N ASN A 514 10.78 -6.07 -28.43
CA ASN A 514 12.10 -6.72 -28.37
C ASN A 514 13.24 -5.72 -28.68
N GLN A 515 13.08 -4.86 -29.70
CA GLN A 515 14.08 -3.84 -30.04
C GLN A 515 14.30 -2.83 -28.91
N VAL A 516 13.24 -2.32 -28.34
CA VAL A 516 13.31 -1.34 -27.24
C VAL A 516 13.92 -1.99 -25.99
N ASN A 517 13.51 -3.21 -25.67
CA ASN A 517 14.04 -3.94 -24.52
C ASN A 517 15.54 -4.26 -24.69
N GLU A 518 15.96 -4.73 -25.87
CA GLU A 518 17.37 -4.99 -26.16
C GLU A 518 18.21 -3.73 -26.06
N LEU A 519 17.76 -2.60 -26.63
CA LEU A 519 18.43 -1.31 -26.49
C LEU A 519 18.52 -0.85 -25.04
N THR A 520 17.47 -1.02 -24.28
CA THR A 520 17.46 -0.69 -22.85
C THR A 520 18.51 -1.48 -22.07
N ILE A 521 18.61 -2.79 -22.35
CA ILE A 521 19.62 -3.66 -21.74
C ILE A 521 21.03 -3.20 -22.13
N ARG A 522 21.29 -2.93 -23.40
CA ARG A 522 22.60 -2.46 -23.89
C ARG A 522 23.01 -1.14 -23.26
N ILE A 523 22.11 -0.14 -23.24
CA ILE A 523 22.35 1.16 -22.60
C ILE A 523 22.74 0.99 -21.13
N LYS A 524 22.00 0.15 -20.39
CA LYS A 524 22.31 -0.14 -18.99
C LYS A 524 23.63 -0.91 -18.82
N GLN A 525 24.00 -1.76 -19.75
CA GLN A 525 25.26 -2.53 -19.70
C GLN A 525 26.48 -1.66 -20.04
N THR A 526 26.40 -0.82 -21.06
CA THR A 526 27.50 0.08 -21.47
C THR A 526 27.87 1.05 -20.36
N GLN A 527 26.89 1.52 -19.62
CA GLN A 527 27.10 2.37 -18.45
C GLN A 527 27.73 1.61 -17.26
N ARG A 528 27.56 0.30 -17.17
CA ARG A 528 28.21 -0.54 -16.13
C ARG A 528 29.66 -0.90 -16.46
N GLY A 529 30.08 -0.72 -17.71
CA GLY A 529 31.42 -1.06 -18.20
C GLY A 529 32.33 0.13 -18.46
N SER A 530 31.85 1.35 -18.31
CA SER A 530 32.62 2.60 -18.38
C SER A 530 33.00 3.07 -17.00
#